data_97c317841c39d17ce302cc62b24bf7ef
#
_entry.id   97c317841c39d17ce302cc62b24bf7ef
#
_cell.length_a   1.000
_cell.length_b   1.000
_cell.length_c   1.000
_cell.angle_alpha   90.00
_cell.angle_beta   90.00
_cell.angle_gamma   90.00
#
_symmetry.space_group_name_H-M   'P 1'
#
loop_
_entity.id
_entity.type
_entity.pdbx_description
1 polymer ?
#
loop_
_entity_poly.entity_id
_entity_poly.type
_entity_poly.pdbx_seq_one_letter_code
_entity_poly.pdbx_strand_id
1 'polypeptide(L)' 'MKDILVHYTHQERDENTGLYTDVVYKGYIQHWHCGSGYQMAIILNTEGRFHRTTIDKIWVEKEDMPTTK' A
#
# COMPACT_ATOMS: atom_id res chain seq x y z
N MET A 1 -9.34 17.33 -0.92
CA MET A 1 -8.29 16.66 -0.11
C MET A 1 -7.11 16.31 -0.99
N LYS A 2 -5.93 16.53 -0.47
CA LYS A 2 -4.73 16.25 -1.24
C LYS A 2 -4.33 14.79 -1.08
N ASP A 3 -4.01 14.16 -2.18
CA ASP A 3 -3.58 12.77 -2.15
C ASP A 3 -2.17 12.65 -1.58
N ILE A 4 -1.95 11.64 -0.78
CA ILE A 4 -0.66 11.37 -0.19
C ILE A 4 -0.15 10.06 -0.77
N LEU A 5 1.08 10.09 -1.28
CA LEU A 5 1.71 8.89 -1.77
C LEU A 5 2.10 8.01 -0.59
N VAL A 6 1.66 6.77 -0.62
CA VAL A 6 2.02 5.81 0.41
C VAL A 6 2.84 4.69 -0.19
N HIS A 7 3.63 4.06 0.66
CA HIS A 7 4.38 2.87 0.33
C HIS A 7 3.73 1.70 1.05
N TYR A 8 3.75 0.55 0.44
CA TYR A 8 3.18 -0.63 1.07
C TYR A 8 3.85 -1.88 0.55
N THR A 9 3.72 -2.97 1.29
CA THR A 9 4.21 -4.26 0.84
C THR A 9 3.04 -5.13 0.40
N HIS A 10 3.30 -5.93 -0.61
CA HIS A 10 2.34 -6.90 -1.11
C HIS A 10 3.08 -8.15 -1.49
N GLN A 11 2.54 -9.30 -1.13
CA GLN A 11 3.20 -10.56 -1.43
C GLN A 11 3.02 -10.93 -2.88
N GLU A 12 4.14 -11.26 -3.52
CA GLU A 12 4.14 -11.74 -4.90
C GLU A 12 4.74 -13.12 -4.94
N ARG A 13 4.19 -13.96 -5.77
CA ARG A 13 4.70 -15.31 -5.94
C ARG A 13 5.78 -15.32 -7.01
N ASP A 14 6.92 -15.91 -6.67
CA ASP A 14 7.98 -16.12 -7.65
C ASP A 14 7.63 -17.35 -8.48
N GLU A 15 7.49 -17.16 -9.77
CA GLU A 15 7.12 -18.25 -10.67
C GLU A 15 8.17 -19.35 -10.74
N ASN A 16 9.43 -19.00 -10.52
CA ASN A 16 10.52 -19.98 -10.61
C ASN A 16 10.62 -20.86 -9.38
N THR A 17 10.37 -20.30 -8.21
CA THR A 17 10.53 -21.04 -6.96
C THR A 17 9.21 -21.39 -6.30
N GLY A 18 8.14 -20.71 -6.66
CA GLY A 18 6.84 -20.87 -6.02
C GLY A 18 6.73 -20.23 -4.65
N LEU A 19 7.77 -19.52 -4.23
CA LEU A 19 7.79 -18.87 -2.93
C LEU A 19 7.21 -17.47 -3.01
N TYR A 20 6.64 -17.02 -1.90
CA TYR A 20 6.11 -15.66 -1.80
C TYR A 20 7.14 -14.74 -1.18
N THR A 21 7.28 -13.56 -1.75
CA THR A 21 8.17 -12.52 -1.22
C THR A 21 7.40 -11.23 -1.12
N ASP A 22 7.81 -10.38 -0.18
CA ASP A 22 7.22 -9.06 -0.04
C ASP A 22 7.88 -8.11 -1.03
N VAL A 23 7.03 -7.44 -1.82
CA VAL A 23 7.50 -6.45 -2.78
C VAL A 23 6.94 -5.10 -2.37
N VAL A 24 7.78 -4.08 -2.40
CA VAL A 24 7.38 -2.72 -2.02
C VAL A 24 6.81 -2.00 -3.24
N TYR A 25 5.63 -1.45 -3.04
CA TYR A 25 4.93 -0.67 -4.07
C TYR A 25 4.64 0.73 -3.54
N LYS A 26 4.32 1.62 -4.46
CA LYS A 26 3.88 2.97 -4.14
C LYS A 26 2.52 3.21 -4.77
N GLY A 27 1.70 4.01 -4.11
CA GLY A 27 0.40 4.33 -4.66
C GLY A 27 -0.39 5.28 -3.79
N TYR A 28 -1.65 5.46 -4.16
CA TYR A 28 -2.56 6.37 -3.46
C TYR A 28 -3.74 5.58 -2.94
N ILE A 29 -4.10 5.84 -1.69
CA ILE A 29 -5.23 5.15 -1.07
C ILE A 29 -6.53 5.63 -1.72
N GLN A 30 -7.31 4.69 -2.22
CA GLN A 30 -8.59 4.99 -2.85
C GLN A 30 -9.75 4.79 -1.91
N HIS A 31 -9.63 3.85 -0.99
CA HIS A 31 -10.73 3.48 -0.12
C HIS A 31 -10.22 2.82 1.14
N TRP A 32 -10.83 3.16 2.27
CA TRP A 32 -10.59 2.49 3.55
C TRP A 32 -11.73 1.51 3.81
N HIS A 33 -11.38 0.35 4.27
CA HIS A 33 -12.35 -0.66 4.64
C HIS A 33 -12.05 -1.17 6.04
N CYS A 34 -13.04 -1.07 6.93
CA CYS A 34 -12.91 -1.54 8.29
C CYS A 34 -13.85 -2.71 8.49
N GLY A 35 -13.28 -3.86 8.81
CA GLY A 35 -14.04 -5.02 9.17
C GLY A 35 -13.90 -5.31 10.66
N SER A 36 -14.52 -6.37 11.10
CA SER A 36 -14.42 -6.79 12.47
C SER A 36 -13.02 -7.31 12.74
N GLY A 37 -12.26 -6.56 13.53
CA GLY A 37 -10.92 -6.96 13.92
C GLY A 37 -9.82 -6.65 12.92
N TYR A 38 -10.11 -5.90 11.85
CA TYR A 38 -9.08 -5.54 10.91
C TYR A 38 -9.41 -4.23 10.20
N GLN A 39 -8.37 -3.61 9.66
CA GLN A 39 -8.51 -2.44 8.81
C GLN A 39 -7.66 -2.65 7.57
N MET A 40 -8.23 -2.34 6.42
CA MET A 40 -7.58 -2.51 5.14
C MET A 40 -7.75 -1.27 4.29
N ALA A 41 -6.85 -1.10 3.34
CA ALA A 41 -6.94 -0.04 2.37
C ALA A 41 -6.85 -0.63 0.96
N ILE A 42 -7.57 -0.03 0.04
CA ILE A 42 -7.43 -0.34 -1.38
C ILE A 42 -6.58 0.77 -1.97
N ILE A 43 -5.45 0.39 -2.57
CA ILE A 43 -4.46 1.33 -3.07
C ILE A 43 -4.35 1.14 -4.58
N LEU A 44 -4.43 2.26 -5.31
CA LEU A 44 -4.11 2.25 -6.73
C LEU A 44 -2.64 2.60 -6.84
N ASN A 45 -1.83 1.63 -7.26
CA ASN A 45 -0.39 1.83 -7.29
C ASN A 45 0.03 2.58 -8.57
N THR A 46 1.31 2.97 -8.60
CA THR A 46 1.85 3.74 -9.72
C THR A 46 1.93 2.95 -11.01
N GLU A 47 1.72 1.65 -10.93
CA GLU A 47 1.67 0.79 -12.13
C GLU A 47 0.26 0.61 -12.65
N GLY A 48 -0.72 1.26 -12.03
CA GLY A 48 -2.10 1.21 -12.48
C GLY A 48 -2.89 0.02 -11.97
N ARG A 49 -2.41 -0.66 -10.95
CA ARG A 49 -3.10 -1.82 -10.38
C ARG A 49 -3.64 -1.50 -9.00
N PHE A 50 -4.75 -2.13 -8.65
CA PHE A 50 -5.32 -2.03 -7.32
C PHE A 50 -4.82 -3.17 -6.45
N HIS A 51 -4.35 -2.83 -5.26
CA HIS A 51 -3.97 -3.82 -4.26
C HIS A 51 -4.74 -3.56 -2.97
N ARG A 52 -5.09 -4.63 -2.29
CA ARG A 52 -5.70 -4.57 -0.98
C ARG A 52 -4.65 -4.94 0.05
N THR A 53 -4.44 -4.08 1.04
CA THR A 53 -3.41 -4.34 2.02
C THR A 53 -3.88 -3.91 3.40
N THR A 54 -3.34 -4.54 4.43
CA THR A 54 -3.67 -4.17 5.80
C THR A 54 -2.90 -2.91 6.16
N ILE A 55 -3.49 -2.17 7.10
CA ILE A 55 -2.99 -0.84 7.43
C ILE A 55 -1.57 -0.87 8.03
N ASP A 56 -1.23 -1.97 8.71
CA ASP A 56 0.09 -2.11 9.33
C ASP A 56 1.22 -2.29 8.30
N LYS A 57 0.88 -2.52 7.05
CA LYS A 57 1.86 -2.69 5.97
C LYS A 57 2.02 -1.43 5.12
N ILE A 58 1.40 -0.34 5.53
CA ILE A 58 1.42 0.91 4.79
C ILE A 58 2.24 1.93 5.57
N TRP A 59 3.09 2.67 4.88
CA TRP A 59 3.84 3.76 5.51
C TRP A 59 4.04 4.89 4.53
N VAL A 60 4.40 6.06 5.06
CA VAL A 60 4.68 7.25 4.26
C VAL A 60 6.15 7.57 4.44
N GLU A 61 6.85 7.72 3.33
CA GLU A 61 8.24 8.14 3.38
C GLU A 61 8.31 9.59 3.84
N LYS A 62 9.34 9.90 4.61
CA LYS A 62 9.49 11.23 5.17
C LYS A 62 9.50 12.31 4.10
N GLU A 63 10.16 12.04 2.99
CA GLU A 63 10.27 12.99 1.89
C GLU A 63 8.97 13.19 1.12
N ASP A 64 8.02 12.25 1.29
CA ASP A 64 6.71 12.33 0.65
C ASP A 64 5.66 12.96 1.55
N MET A 65 6.03 13.27 2.79
CA MET A 65 5.08 13.86 3.72
C MET A 65 4.88 15.33 3.46
N PRO A 66 3.64 15.82 3.58
CA PRO A 66 3.42 17.26 3.42
C PRO A 66 4.14 18.03 4.52
N THR A 67 4.68 19.16 4.15
CA THR A 67 5.35 20.03 5.11
C THR A 67 4.32 20.86 5.84
N THR A 68 4.34 20.78 7.16
CA THR A 68 3.46 21.61 8.00
C THR A 68 4.31 22.60 8.77
N LYS A 69 3.99 23.83 8.59
CA LYS A 69 4.70 24.90 9.26
C LYS A 69 3.74 25.92 9.76
#